data_7d8662ae3ba3faebc551cc10da4e176f
#
_entry.id   7d8662ae3ba3faebc551cc10da4e176f
#
_cell.length_a   1.000
_cell.length_b   1.000
_cell.length_c   1.000
_cell.angle_alpha   90.00
_cell.angle_beta   90.00
_cell.angle_gamma   90.00
#
_symmetry.space_group_name_H-M   'P 1'
#
loop_
_entity.id
_entity.type
_entity.pdbx_description
1 polymer ?
#
loop_
_entity_poly.entity_id
_entity_poly.type
_entity_poly.pdbx_seq_one_letter_code
_entity_poly.pdbx_strand_id
1 'polypeptide(L)'
;MSFTFYDKFRDAHNMEYKKLAITGANGYLGKQTIKSAIQKGWQVVGIVRRDEAAKEVEALGANPIIIKDFNINSLKNALVGCKAVLHFRGVVCGSKELFKKINIDGMRVLVDASYEAKVSRIIFPSGLGVDRYGTEEWANDEYFHSKNEAEHILKQGKVPYIIFRPSYILGPNDELIPEMINQIGNGIVHVAGNGKIPMQPIYVKDAVEAFLAAADGVGDINQIFDLVGPKVINMLELIEMVVQNMSELGFNIPYPRINTINFEDAPEQLGICKEMIDVMRCDITSNSNIVAKALGYKLSDLNEAIKAAIIAKMLPETKEKGDKAIVLLSGGIDSAVALYWAKNEGYNVIAISLNYNLRPENEKKAALKLTEKLDINLIEIDIPFIKESIDLRIEGLPVPSAVNAPEGFIPSRNLVFYSIAAYYAEAYGCKVIIGGHLAPDPEKFPDADPEFFKSLENLINKGKHRKDKTKINLLFPLANMTKSEVINLAKNLDVPLQWTWSCYSNGGEPCGNCTSCRNRNEAFQKLNYSDSKFSL
;
A
#
# COMPACT_ATOMS: atom_id res chain seq x y z
N MET A 1 22.48 -45.72 -13.17
CA MET A 1 21.36 -45.50 -14.10
C MET A 1 21.40 -44.05 -14.52
N SER A 2 21.85 -43.76 -15.74
CA SER A 2 21.99 -42.43 -16.30
C SER A 2 20.64 -41.96 -16.86
N PHE A 3 20.00 -41.04 -16.20
CA PHE A 3 18.91 -40.29 -16.81
C PHE A 3 19.51 -39.33 -17.84
N THR A 4 19.20 -39.50 -19.10
CA THR A 4 19.71 -38.72 -20.20
C THR A 4 19.00 -37.38 -20.27
N PHE A 5 19.74 -36.36 -20.74
CA PHE A 5 19.30 -34.96 -20.95
C PHE A 5 18.02 -34.83 -21.81
N TYR A 6 17.62 -35.88 -22.50
CA TYR A 6 16.41 -35.97 -23.35
C TYR A 6 15.12 -36.17 -22.57
N ASP A 7 15.15 -36.77 -21.36
CA ASP A 7 13.94 -36.96 -20.55
C ASP A 7 13.46 -35.69 -19.86
N LYS A 8 14.36 -34.74 -19.58
CA LYS A 8 14.00 -33.40 -19.07
C LYS A 8 13.27 -32.52 -20.09
N PHE A 9 13.45 -32.72 -21.38
CA PHE A 9 12.75 -32.00 -22.44
C PHE A 9 11.38 -32.59 -22.79
N ARG A 10 11.12 -33.85 -22.45
CA ARG A 10 9.81 -34.47 -22.68
C ARG A 10 8.78 -34.02 -21.65
N ASP A 11 9.19 -33.77 -20.41
CA ASP A 11 8.31 -33.25 -19.34
C ASP A 11 8.00 -31.74 -19.50
N ALA A 12 8.85 -31.01 -20.23
CA ALA A 12 8.60 -29.58 -20.53
C ALA A 12 7.53 -29.37 -21.63
N HIS A 13 7.18 -30.40 -22.41
CA HIS A 13 6.18 -30.29 -23.49
C HIS A 13 4.76 -30.75 -23.06
N ASN A 14 4.57 -31.17 -21.81
CA ASN A 14 3.27 -31.57 -21.25
C ASN A 14 2.85 -30.68 -20.05
N MET A 15 3.39 -29.48 -19.90
CA MET A 15 2.75 -28.48 -19.04
C MET A 15 1.53 -27.95 -19.76
N GLU A 16 0.37 -28.55 -19.49
CA GLU A 16 -0.94 -28.02 -19.85
C GLU A 16 -1.03 -26.61 -19.24
N TYR A 17 -0.86 -25.58 -20.06
CA TYR A 17 -0.92 -24.18 -19.60
C TYR A 17 -2.31 -23.91 -19.05
N LYS A 18 -2.42 -23.85 -17.72
CA LYS A 18 -3.68 -23.55 -17.04
C LYS A 18 -4.00 -22.07 -17.22
N LYS A 19 -5.06 -21.75 -17.95
CA LYS A 19 -5.51 -20.39 -18.19
C LYS A 19 -6.70 -20.06 -17.32
N LEU A 20 -6.64 -18.93 -16.59
CA LEU A 20 -7.65 -18.45 -15.65
C LEU A 20 -8.14 -17.07 -16.06
N ALA A 21 -9.46 -16.87 -16.13
CA ALA A 21 -10.04 -15.54 -16.28
C ALA A 21 -10.47 -14.96 -14.93
N ILE A 22 -10.23 -13.67 -14.72
CA ILE A 22 -10.63 -12.94 -13.52
C ILE A 22 -11.40 -11.68 -13.95
N THR A 23 -12.69 -11.59 -13.62
CA THR A 23 -13.45 -10.35 -13.78
C THR A 23 -13.32 -9.49 -12.53
N GLY A 24 -13.30 -8.18 -12.67
CA GLY A 24 -12.97 -7.29 -11.55
C GLY A 24 -11.50 -7.42 -11.13
N ALA A 25 -10.63 -7.67 -12.12
CA ALA A 25 -9.22 -8.00 -11.94
C ALA A 25 -8.40 -6.91 -11.24
N ASN A 26 -8.81 -5.63 -11.34
CA ASN A 26 -8.16 -4.50 -10.67
C ASN A 26 -8.71 -4.20 -9.26
N GLY A 27 -9.72 -4.93 -8.79
CA GLY A 27 -10.22 -4.83 -7.41
C GLY A 27 -9.27 -5.54 -6.41
N TYR A 28 -9.56 -5.39 -5.11
CA TYR A 28 -8.76 -5.97 -4.03
C TYR A 28 -8.49 -7.47 -4.23
N LEU A 29 -9.55 -8.29 -4.30
CA LEU A 29 -9.43 -9.74 -4.49
C LEU A 29 -8.79 -10.09 -5.85
N GLY A 30 -9.11 -9.34 -6.91
CA GLY A 30 -8.54 -9.53 -8.23
C GLY A 30 -7.01 -9.42 -8.22
N LYS A 31 -6.48 -8.34 -7.66
CA LYS A 31 -5.03 -8.10 -7.58
C LYS A 31 -4.31 -9.17 -6.75
N GLN A 32 -4.86 -9.54 -5.60
CA GLN A 32 -4.28 -10.56 -4.74
C GLN A 32 -4.29 -11.93 -5.42
N THR A 33 -5.39 -12.26 -6.11
CA THR A 33 -5.52 -13.52 -6.84
C THR A 33 -4.57 -13.59 -8.05
N ILE A 34 -4.39 -12.50 -8.80
CA ILE A 34 -3.44 -12.45 -9.93
C ILE A 34 -2.03 -12.77 -9.44
N LYS A 35 -1.55 -12.11 -8.37
CA LYS A 35 -0.22 -12.34 -7.81
C LYS A 35 0.01 -13.82 -7.47
N SER A 36 -0.92 -14.41 -6.73
CA SER A 36 -0.82 -15.82 -6.32
C SER A 36 -0.96 -16.79 -7.50
N ALA A 37 -1.88 -16.53 -8.43
CA ALA A 37 -2.10 -17.38 -9.61
C ALA A 37 -0.85 -17.45 -10.50
N ILE A 38 -0.19 -16.31 -10.76
CA ILE A 38 1.04 -16.27 -11.56
C ILE A 38 2.17 -17.02 -10.87
N GLN A 39 2.33 -16.86 -9.55
CA GLN A 39 3.33 -17.61 -8.78
C GLN A 39 3.10 -19.13 -8.86
N LYS A 40 1.84 -19.56 -9.03
CA LYS A 40 1.45 -20.98 -9.22
C LYS A 40 1.46 -21.45 -10.67
N GLY A 41 1.98 -20.64 -11.60
CA GLY A 41 2.14 -21.00 -13.01
C GLY A 41 0.87 -20.86 -13.87
N TRP A 42 -0.17 -20.15 -13.41
CA TRP A 42 -1.34 -19.84 -14.21
C TRP A 42 -1.06 -18.74 -15.23
N GLN A 43 -1.59 -18.88 -16.43
CA GLN A 43 -1.79 -17.79 -17.35
C GLN A 43 -3.08 -17.06 -16.96
N VAL A 44 -2.98 -15.80 -16.58
CA VAL A 44 -4.13 -15.03 -16.09
C VAL A 44 -4.62 -14.04 -17.12
N VAL A 45 -5.91 -14.07 -17.44
CA VAL A 45 -6.63 -13.06 -18.19
C VAL A 45 -7.37 -12.15 -17.21
N GLY A 46 -6.94 -10.90 -17.11
CA GLY A 46 -7.56 -9.92 -16.24
C GLY A 46 -8.58 -9.06 -16.98
N ILE A 47 -9.88 -9.23 -16.69
CA ILE A 47 -10.96 -8.51 -17.37
C ILE A 47 -11.26 -7.22 -16.60
N VAL A 48 -11.07 -6.09 -17.27
CA VAL A 48 -11.21 -4.73 -16.72
C VAL A 48 -12.04 -3.84 -17.64
N ARG A 49 -12.41 -2.64 -17.20
CA ARG A 49 -13.26 -1.70 -17.94
C ARG A 49 -12.51 -0.51 -18.54
N ARG A 50 -11.35 -0.13 -17.97
CA ARG A 50 -10.62 1.10 -18.30
C ARG A 50 -9.15 0.80 -18.58
N ASP A 51 -8.52 1.69 -19.35
CA ASP A 51 -7.12 1.57 -19.76
C ASP A 51 -6.16 1.64 -18.55
N GLU A 52 -6.45 2.49 -17.55
CA GLU A 52 -5.64 2.59 -16.32
C GLU A 52 -5.66 1.26 -15.56
N ALA A 53 -6.83 0.65 -15.42
CA ALA A 53 -6.99 -0.66 -14.77
C ALA A 53 -6.26 -1.78 -15.55
N ALA A 54 -6.18 -1.68 -16.88
CA ALA A 54 -5.43 -2.62 -17.70
C ALA A 54 -3.93 -2.55 -17.40
N LYS A 55 -3.37 -1.34 -17.29
CA LYS A 55 -1.95 -1.14 -16.92
C LYS A 55 -1.63 -1.73 -15.54
N GLU A 56 -2.52 -1.54 -14.56
CA GLU A 56 -2.36 -2.12 -13.22
C GLU A 56 -2.31 -3.65 -13.26
N VAL A 57 -3.20 -4.27 -14.03
CA VAL A 57 -3.30 -5.73 -14.19
C VAL A 57 -2.10 -6.28 -14.95
N GLU A 58 -1.65 -5.60 -16.00
CA GLU A 58 -0.45 -5.95 -16.75
C GLU A 58 0.82 -5.88 -15.90
N ALA A 59 0.95 -4.85 -15.07
CA ALA A 59 2.06 -4.70 -14.13
C ALA A 59 2.15 -5.86 -13.11
N LEU A 60 1.04 -6.53 -12.83
CA LEU A 60 1.01 -7.74 -12.00
C LEU A 60 1.37 -9.02 -12.79
N GLY A 61 1.60 -8.92 -14.10
CA GLY A 61 1.97 -10.04 -14.99
C GLY A 61 0.78 -10.77 -15.63
N ALA A 62 -0.46 -10.28 -15.49
CA ALA A 62 -1.62 -10.84 -16.17
C ALA A 62 -1.83 -10.20 -17.55
N ASN A 63 -2.53 -10.89 -18.44
CA ASN A 63 -2.94 -10.35 -19.74
C ASN A 63 -4.27 -9.57 -19.58
N PRO A 64 -4.28 -8.24 -19.70
CA PRO A 64 -5.49 -7.45 -19.54
C PRO A 64 -6.38 -7.53 -20.80
N ILE A 65 -7.69 -7.67 -20.59
CA ILE A 65 -8.70 -7.50 -21.63
C ILE A 65 -9.69 -6.41 -21.20
N ILE A 66 -9.80 -5.36 -22.01
CA ILE A 66 -10.69 -4.24 -21.73
C ILE A 66 -12.07 -4.54 -22.31
N ILE A 67 -13.08 -4.64 -21.44
CA ILE A 67 -14.48 -4.81 -21.80
C ILE A 67 -15.27 -3.61 -21.29
N LYS A 68 -15.52 -2.63 -22.17
CA LYS A 68 -16.30 -1.42 -21.84
C LYS A 68 -17.79 -1.75 -21.69
N ASP A 69 -18.32 -2.58 -22.60
CA ASP A 69 -19.67 -3.09 -22.54
C ASP A 69 -19.67 -4.58 -22.19
N PHE A 70 -20.13 -4.88 -20.99
CA PHE A 70 -20.13 -6.23 -20.42
C PHE A 70 -21.32 -7.02 -20.97
N ASN A 71 -21.13 -7.62 -22.14
CA ASN A 71 -22.10 -8.44 -22.86
C ASN A 71 -21.55 -9.84 -23.17
N ILE A 72 -22.43 -10.75 -23.59
CA ILE A 72 -22.10 -12.16 -23.83
C ILE A 72 -20.97 -12.31 -24.85
N ASN A 73 -21.02 -11.61 -25.98
CA ASN A 73 -20.04 -11.76 -27.05
C ASN A 73 -18.63 -11.29 -26.63
N SER A 74 -18.55 -10.11 -26.02
CA SER A 74 -17.28 -9.55 -25.54
C SER A 74 -16.65 -10.45 -24.46
N LEU A 75 -17.49 -10.93 -23.54
CA LEU A 75 -17.00 -11.77 -22.44
C LEU A 75 -16.63 -13.18 -22.92
N LYS A 76 -17.45 -13.81 -23.78
CA LYS A 76 -17.14 -15.10 -24.40
C LYS A 76 -15.76 -15.08 -25.06
N ASN A 77 -15.46 -14.06 -25.87
CA ASN A 77 -14.17 -13.93 -26.54
C ASN A 77 -13.00 -13.85 -25.55
N ALA A 78 -13.19 -13.16 -24.43
CA ALA A 78 -12.18 -13.08 -23.38
C ALA A 78 -11.97 -14.40 -22.61
N LEU A 79 -13.01 -15.24 -22.55
CA LEU A 79 -13.00 -16.51 -21.83
C LEU A 79 -12.48 -17.69 -22.66
N VAL A 80 -12.27 -17.54 -23.97
CA VAL A 80 -11.79 -18.63 -24.84
C VAL A 80 -10.50 -19.22 -24.32
N GLY A 81 -10.50 -20.56 -24.15
CA GLY A 81 -9.37 -21.34 -23.66
C GLY A 81 -9.11 -21.21 -22.16
N CYS A 82 -9.94 -20.50 -21.42
CA CYS A 82 -9.83 -20.45 -19.96
C CYS A 82 -10.43 -21.72 -19.34
N LYS A 83 -9.68 -22.35 -18.41
CA LYS A 83 -10.15 -23.50 -17.64
C LYS A 83 -11.26 -23.09 -16.67
N ALA A 84 -11.08 -21.95 -16.00
CA ALA A 84 -12.02 -21.44 -15.02
C ALA A 84 -12.17 -19.92 -15.12
N VAL A 85 -13.24 -19.37 -14.54
CA VAL A 85 -13.42 -17.94 -14.32
C VAL A 85 -13.72 -17.64 -12.86
N LEU A 86 -12.97 -16.69 -12.29
CA LEU A 86 -13.24 -16.10 -10.98
C LEU A 86 -13.99 -14.77 -11.19
N HIS A 87 -15.17 -14.68 -10.59
CA HIS A 87 -16.04 -13.51 -10.79
C HIS A 87 -16.02 -12.58 -9.59
N PHE A 88 -15.08 -11.62 -9.58
CA PHE A 88 -14.96 -10.59 -8.54
C PHE A 88 -15.64 -9.26 -8.92
N ARG A 89 -16.18 -9.16 -10.15
CA ARG A 89 -16.92 -7.98 -10.55
C ARG A 89 -18.22 -7.89 -9.75
N GLY A 90 -18.40 -6.82 -9.01
CA GLY A 90 -19.59 -6.58 -8.20
C GLY A 90 -19.54 -5.20 -7.57
N VAL A 91 -20.66 -4.78 -7.01
CA VAL A 91 -20.79 -3.58 -6.19
C VAL A 91 -21.37 -3.95 -4.82
N VAL A 92 -20.95 -3.22 -3.80
CA VAL A 92 -21.44 -3.36 -2.41
C VAL A 92 -22.26 -2.16 -1.98
N CYS A 93 -22.17 -1.06 -2.73
CA CYS A 93 -22.89 0.20 -2.50
C CYS A 93 -23.48 0.71 -3.79
N GLY A 94 -24.64 1.34 -3.72
CA GLY A 94 -25.22 2.02 -4.89
C GLY A 94 -26.73 1.97 -4.98
N SER A 95 -27.29 2.43 -6.10
CA SER A 95 -28.73 2.36 -6.34
C SER A 95 -29.19 0.93 -6.70
N LYS A 96 -30.45 0.67 -6.54
CA LYS A 96 -31.08 -0.59 -6.93
C LYS A 96 -30.81 -0.96 -8.40
N GLU A 97 -30.84 0.03 -9.30
CA GLU A 97 -30.55 -0.14 -10.72
C GLU A 97 -29.08 -0.55 -10.93
N LEU A 98 -28.15 0.01 -10.14
CA LEU A 98 -26.74 -0.33 -10.22
C LEU A 98 -26.50 -1.77 -9.74
N PHE A 99 -27.09 -2.17 -8.62
CA PHE A 99 -27.05 -3.55 -8.13
C PHE A 99 -27.63 -4.52 -9.16
N LYS A 100 -28.80 -4.21 -9.72
CA LYS A 100 -29.40 -5.02 -10.77
C LYS A 100 -28.47 -5.17 -11.96
N LYS A 101 -27.97 -4.06 -12.51
CA LYS A 101 -27.09 -4.05 -13.70
C LYS A 101 -25.78 -4.77 -13.49
N ILE A 102 -25.14 -4.58 -12.33
CA ILE A 102 -23.77 -5.09 -12.09
C ILE A 102 -23.79 -6.50 -11.52
N ASN A 103 -24.57 -6.74 -10.46
CA ASN A 103 -24.54 -8.01 -9.73
C ASN A 103 -25.48 -9.05 -10.38
N ILE A 104 -26.70 -8.66 -10.74
CA ILE A 104 -27.71 -9.60 -11.24
C ILE A 104 -27.58 -9.83 -12.75
N ASP A 105 -27.73 -8.79 -13.57
CA ASP A 105 -27.64 -8.91 -15.03
C ASP A 105 -26.21 -9.28 -15.47
N GLY A 106 -25.19 -8.78 -14.74
CA GLY A 106 -23.80 -9.17 -14.94
C GLY A 106 -23.56 -10.66 -14.72
N MET A 107 -24.23 -11.29 -13.75
CA MET A 107 -24.14 -12.74 -13.52
C MET A 107 -24.80 -13.52 -14.67
N ARG A 108 -25.94 -13.09 -15.20
CA ARG A 108 -26.56 -13.73 -16.38
C ARG A 108 -25.60 -13.73 -17.58
N VAL A 109 -25.03 -12.57 -17.89
CA VAL A 109 -24.02 -12.44 -18.95
C VAL A 109 -22.84 -13.37 -18.73
N LEU A 110 -22.34 -13.47 -17.48
CA LEU A 110 -21.21 -14.34 -17.14
C LEU A 110 -21.55 -15.82 -17.39
N VAL A 111 -22.69 -16.28 -16.90
CA VAL A 111 -23.11 -17.69 -17.03
C VAL A 111 -23.26 -18.08 -18.50
N ASP A 112 -23.94 -17.26 -19.29
CA ASP A 112 -24.17 -17.52 -20.73
C ASP A 112 -22.83 -17.49 -21.51
N ALA A 113 -22.00 -16.48 -21.30
CA ALA A 113 -20.70 -16.35 -21.94
C ALA A 113 -19.76 -17.51 -21.57
N SER A 114 -19.77 -17.94 -20.30
CA SER A 114 -18.95 -19.05 -19.81
C SER A 114 -19.39 -20.39 -20.42
N TYR A 115 -20.70 -20.58 -20.57
CA TYR A 115 -21.24 -21.77 -21.25
C TYR A 115 -20.80 -21.82 -22.72
N GLU A 116 -20.97 -20.72 -23.46
CA GLU A 116 -20.58 -20.63 -24.86
C GLU A 116 -19.06 -20.72 -25.08
N ALA A 117 -18.25 -20.22 -24.14
CA ALA A 117 -16.79 -20.34 -24.16
C ALA A 117 -16.27 -21.72 -23.66
N LYS A 118 -17.16 -22.61 -23.23
CA LYS A 118 -16.85 -23.94 -22.68
C LYS A 118 -15.92 -23.89 -21.46
N VAL A 119 -16.08 -22.89 -20.59
CA VAL A 119 -15.38 -22.79 -19.31
C VAL A 119 -15.80 -23.97 -18.42
N SER A 120 -14.85 -24.65 -17.79
CA SER A 120 -15.11 -25.84 -16.99
C SER A 120 -15.84 -25.54 -15.68
N ARG A 121 -15.63 -24.36 -15.10
CA ARG A 121 -16.31 -23.92 -13.86
C ARG A 121 -16.25 -22.41 -13.61
N ILE A 122 -17.24 -21.92 -12.89
CA ILE A 122 -17.31 -20.55 -12.37
C ILE A 122 -17.08 -20.58 -10.87
N ILE A 123 -16.17 -19.73 -10.39
CA ILE A 123 -15.92 -19.51 -8.96
C ILE A 123 -16.45 -18.12 -8.60
N PHE A 124 -17.38 -18.08 -7.66
CA PHE A 124 -18.07 -16.85 -7.27
C PHE A 124 -17.99 -16.58 -5.77
N PRO A 125 -17.29 -15.52 -5.33
CA PRO A 125 -17.42 -15.04 -3.97
C PRO A 125 -18.70 -14.22 -3.83
N SER A 126 -19.66 -14.80 -3.13
CA SER A 126 -20.91 -14.19 -2.71
C SER A 126 -20.69 -13.37 -1.43
N GLY A 127 -21.43 -13.64 -0.38
CA GLY A 127 -21.27 -13.04 0.94
C GLY A 127 -21.89 -13.93 2.02
N LEU A 128 -21.26 -13.96 3.18
CA LEU A 128 -21.83 -14.70 4.32
C LEU A 128 -23.12 -14.04 4.75
N GLY A 129 -24.15 -14.82 5.03
CA GLY A 129 -25.49 -14.34 5.38
C GLY A 129 -26.42 -14.05 4.18
N VAL A 130 -25.96 -14.16 2.96
CA VAL A 130 -26.79 -13.94 1.75
C VAL A 130 -27.97 -14.89 1.67
N ASP A 131 -27.86 -16.11 2.19
CA ASP A 131 -28.93 -17.09 2.28
C ASP A 131 -30.04 -16.71 3.28
N ARG A 132 -29.81 -15.73 4.13
CA ARG A 132 -30.80 -15.20 5.08
C ARG A 132 -31.63 -14.06 4.49
N TYR A 133 -31.39 -13.67 3.24
CA TYR A 133 -32.24 -12.67 2.56
C TYR A 133 -33.71 -13.04 2.63
N GLY A 134 -34.53 -12.09 3.07
CA GLY A 134 -35.97 -12.27 3.28
C GLY A 134 -36.37 -12.97 4.59
N THR A 135 -35.44 -13.43 5.40
CA THR A 135 -35.71 -14.09 6.69
C THR A 135 -35.23 -13.27 7.89
N GLU A 136 -34.27 -12.39 7.70
CA GLU A 136 -33.70 -11.53 8.74
C GLU A 136 -33.82 -10.07 8.33
N GLU A 137 -34.13 -9.17 9.27
CA GLU A 137 -34.33 -7.73 9.01
C GLU A 137 -33.09 -7.08 8.38
N TRP A 138 -31.91 -7.40 8.90
CA TRP A 138 -30.65 -6.86 8.43
C TRP A 138 -30.21 -7.38 7.05
N ALA A 139 -30.77 -8.48 6.58
CA ALA A 139 -30.48 -9.08 5.28
C ALA A 139 -31.46 -8.65 4.17
N ASN A 140 -32.26 -7.61 4.39
CA ASN A 140 -33.32 -7.18 3.47
C ASN A 140 -32.94 -6.01 2.54
N ASP A 141 -31.68 -5.64 2.49
CA ASP A 141 -31.22 -4.57 1.59
C ASP A 141 -30.91 -5.05 0.16
N GLU A 142 -30.61 -4.12 -0.72
CA GLU A 142 -30.34 -4.39 -2.14
C GLU A 142 -29.02 -5.16 -2.36
N TYR A 143 -28.05 -5.07 -1.44
CA TYR A 143 -26.81 -5.85 -1.52
C TYR A 143 -27.12 -7.34 -1.34
N PHE A 144 -27.78 -7.73 -0.23
CA PHE A 144 -28.14 -9.14 0.03
C PHE A 144 -29.09 -9.68 -1.02
N HIS A 145 -30.08 -8.86 -1.45
CA HIS A 145 -30.95 -9.21 -2.56
C HIS A 145 -30.16 -9.53 -3.84
N SER A 146 -29.27 -8.63 -4.25
CA SER A 146 -28.53 -8.78 -5.50
C SER A 146 -27.58 -9.97 -5.50
N LYS A 147 -26.96 -10.26 -4.35
CA LYS A 147 -26.07 -11.43 -4.20
C LYS A 147 -26.87 -12.74 -4.17
N ASN A 148 -28.01 -12.76 -3.50
CA ASN A 148 -28.92 -13.90 -3.47
C ASN A 148 -29.42 -14.25 -4.89
N GLU A 149 -29.88 -13.24 -5.63
CA GLU A 149 -30.28 -13.43 -7.03
C GLU A 149 -29.13 -13.91 -7.92
N ALA A 150 -27.91 -13.38 -7.73
CA ALA A 150 -26.74 -13.84 -8.46
C ALA A 150 -26.42 -15.32 -8.18
N GLU A 151 -26.54 -15.78 -6.91
CA GLU A 151 -26.43 -17.20 -6.59
C GLU A 151 -27.51 -18.05 -7.26
N HIS A 152 -28.76 -17.60 -7.29
CA HIS A 152 -29.88 -18.31 -7.96
C HIS A 152 -29.61 -18.45 -9.46
N ILE A 153 -29.19 -17.37 -10.14
CA ILE A 153 -28.85 -17.40 -11.56
C ILE A 153 -27.73 -18.39 -11.83
N LEU A 154 -26.69 -18.37 -11.02
CA LEU A 154 -25.55 -19.28 -11.17
C LEU A 154 -25.94 -20.76 -10.97
N LYS A 155 -26.79 -21.04 -9.97
CA LYS A 155 -27.32 -22.40 -9.69
C LYS A 155 -28.21 -22.94 -10.80
N GLN A 156 -28.94 -22.07 -11.52
CA GLN A 156 -29.79 -22.44 -12.66
C GLN A 156 -28.99 -22.59 -13.95
N GLY A 157 -27.74 -22.11 -13.97
CA GLY A 157 -26.87 -22.18 -15.14
C GLY A 157 -26.40 -23.60 -15.45
N LYS A 158 -25.85 -23.77 -16.67
CA LYS A 158 -25.34 -25.06 -17.15
C LYS A 158 -23.84 -25.26 -16.90
N VAL A 159 -23.15 -24.22 -16.42
CA VAL A 159 -21.71 -24.30 -16.12
C VAL A 159 -21.53 -24.73 -14.67
N PRO A 160 -20.68 -25.75 -14.39
CA PRO A 160 -20.36 -26.12 -13.02
C PRO A 160 -19.83 -24.91 -12.21
N TYR A 161 -20.18 -24.84 -10.94
CA TYR A 161 -19.82 -23.71 -10.10
C TYR A 161 -19.31 -24.13 -8.73
N ILE A 162 -18.60 -23.19 -8.07
CA ILE A 162 -18.35 -23.16 -6.62
C ILE A 162 -18.64 -21.75 -6.13
N ILE A 163 -19.52 -21.65 -5.14
CA ILE A 163 -19.84 -20.40 -4.46
C ILE A 163 -19.12 -20.40 -3.13
N PHE A 164 -18.36 -19.34 -2.87
CA PHE A 164 -17.84 -19.05 -1.54
C PHE A 164 -18.64 -17.90 -0.92
N ARG A 165 -19.00 -18.02 0.35
CA ARG A 165 -19.62 -16.96 1.14
C ARG A 165 -18.61 -16.46 2.17
N PRO A 166 -17.77 -15.48 1.81
CA PRO A 166 -16.77 -14.95 2.73
C PRO A 166 -17.42 -14.07 3.80
N SER A 167 -16.84 -14.12 5.01
CA SER A 167 -16.90 -13.05 6.00
C SER A 167 -15.97 -11.90 5.58
N TYR A 168 -15.51 -11.05 6.52
CA TYR A 168 -14.53 -10.01 6.22
C TYR A 168 -13.22 -10.63 5.73
N ILE A 169 -12.73 -10.19 4.57
CA ILE A 169 -11.44 -10.62 4.02
C ILE A 169 -10.40 -9.57 4.30
N LEU A 170 -9.48 -9.85 5.23
CA LEU A 170 -8.46 -8.94 5.71
C LEU A 170 -7.07 -9.30 5.17
N GLY A 171 -6.20 -8.30 5.06
CA GLY A 171 -4.81 -8.48 4.65
C GLY A 171 -4.23 -7.26 3.91
N PRO A 172 -3.09 -7.42 3.24
CA PRO A 172 -2.42 -6.31 2.57
C PRO A 172 -3.34 -5.54 1.62
N ASN A 173 -3.49 -4.24 1.82
CA ASN A 173 -4.32 -3.33 1.02
C ASN A 173 -5.84 -3.64 1.04
N ASP A 174 -6.37 -4.25 2.13
CA ASP A 174 -7.80 -4.21 2.40
C ASP A 174 -8.24 -2.77 2.75
N GLU A 175 -9.54 -2.54 2.86
CA GLU A 175 -10.07 -1.19 3.15
C GLU A 175 -10.23 -0.95 4.66
N LEU A 176 -10.42 -1.99 5.47
CA LEU A 176 -10.77 -1.87 6.89
C LEU A 176 -9.56 -1.56 7.78
N ILE A 177 -8.50 -2.36 7.68
CA ILE A 177 -7.31 -2.19 8.54
C ILE A 177 -6.57 -0.87 8.25
N PRO A 178 -6.33 -0.45 6.98
CA PRO A 178 -5.72 0.84 6.70
C PRO A 178 -6.49 2.03 7.25
N GLU A 179 -7.82 2.01 7.17
CA GLU A 179 -8.65 3.07 7.73
C GLU A 179 -8.62 3.06 9.26
N MET A 180 -8.67 1.88 9.87
CA MET A 180 -8.53 1.74 11.32
C MET A 180 -7.18 2.29 11.81
N ILE A 181 -6.08 2.03 11.10
CA ILE A 181 -4.75 2.58 11.42
C ILE A 181 -4.76 4.11 11.36
N ASN A 182 -5.39 4.73 10.35
CA ASN A 182 -5.53 6.18 10.26
C ASN A 182 -6.27 6.74 11.49
N GLN A 183 -7.37 6.12 11.88
CA GLN A 183 -8.18 6.55 13.02
C GLN A 183 -7.43 6.34 14.35
N ILE A 184 -6.71 5.23 14.52
CA ILE A 184 -5.85 4.98 15.67
C ILE A 184 -4.77 6.07 15.77
N GLY A 185 -4.13 6.41 14.66
CA GLY A 185 -3.13 7.48 14.60
C GLY A 185 -3.70 8.85 15.01
N ASN A 186 -4.98 9.12 14.73
CA ASN A 186 -5.70 10.31 15.17
C ASN A 186 -6.21 10.24 16.62
N GLY A 187 -6.00 9.13 17.32
CA GLY A 187 -6.36 8.93 18.72
C GLY A 187 -7.84 8.62 18.98
N ILE A 188 -8.68 8.50 17.94
CA ILE A 188 -10.12 8.18 18.06
C ILE A 188 -10.50 7.20 16.96
N VAL A 189 -11.12 6.08 17.35
CA VAL A 189 -11.73 5.12 16.41
C VAL A 189 -13.25 5.16 16.53
N HIS A 190 -13.90 5.32 15.39
CA HIS A 190 -15.34 5.36 15.28
C HIS A 190 -15.89 3.96 14.97
N VAL A 191 -16.86 3.49 15.75
CA VAL A 191 -17.44 2.14 15.66
C VAL A 191 -18.95 2.22 15.50
N ALA A 192 -19.49 1.61 14.46
CA ALA A 192 -20.94 1.49 14.29
C ALA A 192 -21.54 0.52 15.33
N GLY A 193 -22.64 0.91 15.93
CA GLY A 193 -23.27 0.17 17.03
C GLY A 193 -22.39 0.14 18.29
N ASN A 194 -22.45 -0.95 19.02
CA ASN A 194 -21.66 -1.15 20.25
C ASN A 194 -20.31 -1.87 20.02
N GLY A 195 -20.01 -2.23 18.77
CA GLY A 195 -18.80 -2.93 18.38
C GLY A 195 -18.66 -4.38 18.86
N LYS A 196 -19.71 -4.98 19.42
CA LYS A 196 -19.68 -6.33 20.02
C LYS A 196 -20.32 -7.41 19.15
N ILE A 197 -20.79 -7.07 17.96
CA ILE A 197 -21.37 -8.05 17.04
C ILE A 197 -20.27 -9.01 16.57
N PRO A 198 -20.50 -10.33 16.66
CA PRO A 198 -19.51 -11.32 16.25
C PRO A 198 -19.23 -11.25 14.75
N MET A 199 -17.97 -11.37 14.39
CA MET A 199 -17.49 -11.53 13.01
C MET A 199 -16.35 -12.53 12.99
N GLN A 200 -16.09 -13.12 11.83
CA GLN A 200 -15.07 -14.17 11.69
C GLN A 200 -14.17 -13.92 10.47
N PRO A 201 -13.31 -12.90 10.56
CA PRO A 201 -12.47 -12.48 9.43
C PRO A 201 -11.54 -13.60 8.96
N ILE A 202 -11.35 -13.67 7.63
CA ILE A 202 -10.39 -14.58 6.99
C ILE A 202 -9.23 -13.81 6.38
N TYR A 203 -8.04 -14.38 6.41
CA TYR A 203 -6.88 -13.82 5.71
C TYR A 203 -7.07 -13.95 4.20
N VAL A 204 -6.82 -12.86 3.45
CA VAL A 204 -6.96 -12.84 1.98
C VAL A 204 -6.12 -13.92 1.29
N LYS A 205 -4.97 -14.28 1.87
CA LYS A 205 -4.13 -15.37 1.39
C LYS A 205 -4.90 -16.69 1.38
N ASP A 206 -5.59 -17.04 2.46
CA ASP A 206 -6.37 -18.26 2.58
C ASP A 206 -7.60 -18.24 1.66
N ALA A 207 -8.25 -17.09 1.53
CA ALA A 207 -9.36 -16.92 0.60
C ALA A 207 -8.91 -17.14 -0.87
N VAL A 208 -7.78 -16.55 -1.26
CA VAL A 208 -7.19 -16.72 -2.59
C VAL A 208 -6.77 -18.17 -2.84
N GLU A 209 -6.18 -18.85 -1.85
CA GLU A 209 -5.87 -20.28 -1.94
C GLU A 209 -7.13 -21.12 -2.20
N ALA A 210 -8.24 -20.82 -1.51
CA ALA A 210 -9.52 -21.49 -1.73
C ALA A 210 -10.04 -21.26 -3.17
N PHE A 211 -9.98 -20.02 -3.66
CA PHE A 211 -10.42 -19.71 -5.03
C PHE A 211 -9.57 -20.43 -6.08
N LEU A 212 -8.26 -20.44 -5.93
CA LEU A 212 -7.34 -21.09 -6.88
C LEU A 212 -7.43 -22.61 -6.82
N ALA A 213 -7.59 -23.20 -5.64
CA ALA A 213 -7.84 -24.65 -5.51
C ALA A 213 -9.12 -25.06 -6.21
N ALA A 214 -10.22 -24.29 -6.03
CA ALA A 214 -11.47 -24.50 -6.73
C ALA A 214 -11.32 -24.35 -8.25
N ALA A 215 -10.54 -23.35 -8.71
CA ALA A 215 -10.26 -23.15 -10.14
C ALA A 215 -9.44 -24.31 -10.74
N ASP A 216 -8.55 -24.91 -9.96
CA ASP A 216 -7.71 -26.04 -10.39
C ASP A 216 -8.46 -27.38 -10.42
N GLY A 217 -9.58 -27.47 -9.74
CA GLY A 217 -10.40 -28.67 -9.77
C GLY A 217 -10.53 -29.38 -8.43
N VAL A 218 -10.02 -28.79 -7.38
CA VAL A 218 -10.19 -29.30 -6.02
C VAL A 218 -11.64 -29.12 -5.55
N GLY A 219 -12.18 -30.14 -4.90
CA GLY A 219 -13.55 -30.17 -4.37
C GLY A 219 -14.62 -30.53 -5.39
N ASP A 220 -15.80 -30.90 -4.86
CA ASP A 220 -16.97 -31.22 -5.68
C ASP A 220 -17.54 -29.96 -6.32
N ILE A 221 -18.09 -30.09 -7.52
CA ILE A 221 -18.79 -29.01 -8.23
C ILE A 221 -20.17 -28.77 -7.65
N ASN A 222 -20.72 -27.58 -7.94
CA ASN A 222 -22.08 -27.17 -7.53
C ASN A 222 -22.24 -27.13 -5.99
N GLN A 223 -21.19 -26.70 -5.32
CA GLN A 223 -21.13 -26.57 -3.86
C GLN A 223 -21.08 -25.10 -3.42
N ILE A 224 -21.51 -24.89 -2.20
CA ILE A 224 -21.45 -23.61 -1.51
C ILE A 224 -20.65 -23.80 -0.22
N PHE A 225 -19.67 -22.95 0.01
CA PHE A 225 -18.82 -22.96 1.19
C PHE A 225 -18.83 -21.61 1.89
N ASP A 226 -19.12 -21.62 3.18
CA ASP A 226 -18.86 -20.44 4.02
C ASP A 226 -17.35 -20.29 4.19
N LEU A 227 -16.83 -19.12 3.86
CA LEU A 227 -15.40 -18.83 3.82
C LEU A 227 -15.04 -17.91 4.97
N VAL A 228 -14.71 -18.51 6.12
CA VAL A 228 -14.44 -17.82 7.38
C VAL A 228 -13.09 -18.21 7.95
N GLY A 229 -12.49 -17.30 8.73
CA GLY A 229 -11.22 -17.54 9.42
C GLY A 229 -11.37 -18.42 10.66
N PRO A 230 -10.25 -18.76 11.32
CA PRO A 230 -10.24 -19.69 12.44
C PRO A 230 -10.77 -19.09 13.75
N LYS A 231 -10.88 -17.77 13.87
CA LYS A 231 -11.22 -17.08 15.12
C LYS A 231 -12.45 -16.18 14.95
N VAL A 232 -13.40 -16.32 15.84
CA VAL A 232 -14.51 -15.38 16.01
C VAL A 232 -14.04 -14.24 16.91
N ILE A 233 -14.27 -13.01 16.48
CA ILE A 233 -13.96 -11.78 17.20
C ILE A 233 -15.09 -10.77 17.01
N ASN A 234 -14.99 -9.61 17.65
CA ASN A 234 -15.82 -8.45 17.37
C ASN A 234 -14.95 -7.23 16.98
N MET A 235 -15.58 -6.10 16.65
CA MET A 235 -14.87 -4.91 16.19
C MET A 235 -13.91 -4.33 17.26
N LEU A 236 -14.30 -4.37 18.54
CA LEU A 236 -13.44 -3.88 19.63
C LEU A 236 -12.19 -4.75 19.78
N GLU A 237 -12.36 -6.08 19.72
CA GLU A 237 -11.24 -7.02 19.74
C GLU A 237 -10.33 -6.85 18.51
N LEU A 238 -10.89 -6.55 17.34
CA LEU A 238 -10.08 -6.26 16.14
C LEU A 238 -9.23 -5.00 16.36
N ILE A 239 -9.80 -3.92 16.92
CA ILE A 239 -9.04 -2.69 17.24
C ILE A 239 -7.89 -3.02 18.21
N GLU A 240 -8.18 -3.79 19.26
CA GLU A 240 -7.17 -4.24 20.23
C GLU A 240 -6.04 -5.01 19.55
N MET A 241 -6.39 -5.97 18.68
CA MET A 241 -5.40 -6.75 17.92
C MET A 241 -4.58 -5.86 16.99
N VAL A 242 -5.16 -4.87 16.33
CA VAL A 242 -4.41 -3.93 15.47
C VAL A 242 -3.43 -3.11 16.29
N VAL A 243 -3.85 -2.51 17.42
CA VAL A 243 -2.97 -1.74 18.31
C VAL A 243 -1.84 -2.60 18.85
N GLN A 244 -2.13 -3.83 19.31
CA GLN A 244 -1.12 -4.77 19.78
C GLN A 244 -0.11 -5.12 18.69
N ASN A 245 -0.57 -5.48 17.49
CA ASN A 245 0.32 -5.81 16.38
C ASN A 245 1.14 -4.61 15.90
N MET A 246 0.58 -3.38 15.95
CA MET A 246 1.35 -2.15 15.70
C MET A 246 2.48 -1.99 16.74
N SER A 247 2.18 -2.21 18.02
CA SER A 247 3.18 -2.15 19.09
C SER A 247 4.27 -3.21 18.92
N GLU A 248 3.93 -4.45 18.58
CA GLU A 248 4.88 -5.53 18.28
C GLU A 248 5.80 -5.21 17.09
N LEU A 249 5.29 -4.43 16.12
CA LEU A 249 6.06 -3.93 14.98
C LEU A 249 6.87 -2.65 15.27
N GLY A 250 6.84 -2.17 16.52
CA GLY A 250 7.64 -1.01 16.97
C GLY A 250 6.91 0.34 16.86
N PHE A 251 5.63 0.37 16.49
CA PHE A 251 4.84 1.59 16.47
C PHE A 251 4.21 1.83 17.85
N ASN A 252 4.81 2.69 18.66
CA ASN A 252 4.31 3.05 20.00
C ASN A 252 3.15 4.05 19.89
N ILE A 253 1.94 3.56 19.63
CA ILE A 253 0.74 4.37 19.55
C ILE A 253 -0.13 4.09 20.79
N PRO A 254 -0.61 5.12 21.51
CA PRO A 254 -1.50 4.93 22.63
C PRO A 254 -2.83 4.33 22.16
N TYR A 255 -3.48 3.56 23.04
CA TYR A 255 -4.80 2.99 22.75
C TYR A 255 -5.80 4.12 22.46
N PRO A 256 -6.52 4.09 21.33
CA PRO A 256 -7.40 5.17 20.94
C PRO A 256 -8.67 5.23 21.80
N ARG A 257 -9.28 6.40 21.87
CA ARG A 257 -10.64 6.53 22.37
C ARG A 257 -11.62 5.87 21.40
N ILE A 258 -12.48 5.00 21.90
CA ILE A 258 -13.56 4.42 21.10
C ILE A 258 -14.79 5.34 21.14
N ASN A 259 -15.26 5.75 19.98
CA ASN A 259 -16.49 6.51 19.80
C ASN A 259 -17.53 5.65 19.10
N THR A 260 -18.57 5.25 19.83
CA THR A 260 -19.66 4.44 19.30
C THR A 260 -20.71 5.32 18.63
N ILE A 261 -21.18 4.93 17.46
CA ILE A 261 -22.15 5.65 16.63
C ILE A 261 -23.35 4.73 16.37
N ASN A 262 -24.57 5.22 16.58
CA ASN A 262 -25.77 4.44 16.28
C ASN A 262 -25.77 4.03 14.79
N PHE A 263 -26.31 2.85 14.49
CA PHE A 263 -26.32 2.35 13.11
C PHE A 263 -27.06 3.27 12.14
N GLU A 264 -28.07 3.98 12.60
CA GLU A 264 -28.87 4.93 11.82
C GLU A 264 -28.02 6.14 11.38
N ASP A 265 -27.11 6.61 12.24
CA ASP A 265 -26.25 7.79 12.01
C ASP A 265 -24.93 7.40 11.35
N ALA A 266 -24.55 6.12 11.39
CA ALA A 266 -23.25 5.64 10.94
C ALA A 266 -22.97 5.89 9.44
N PRO A 267 -23.93 5.78 8.50
CA PRO A 267 -23.68 6.07 7.09
C PRO A 267 -23.16 7.50 6.89
N GLU A 268 -23.77 8.49 7.52
CA GLU A 268 -23.38 9.89 7.41
C GLU A 268 -22.04 10.18 8.12
N GLN A 269 -21.89 9.70 9.37
CA GLN A 269 -20.74 10.00 10.19
C GLN A 269 -19.47 9.25 9.79
N LEU A 270 -19.59 8.04 9.25
CA LEU A 270 -18.46 7.24 8.77
C LEU A 270 -18.19 7.40 7.27
N GLY A 271 -19.10 8.03 6.53
CA GLY A 271 -18.98 8.19 5.07
C GLY A 271 -19.05 6.87 4.31
N ILE A 272 -19.72 5.86 4.85
CA ILE A 272 -19.91 4.54 4.22
C ILE A 272 -21.38 4.30 3.89
N CYS A 273 -21.66 3.44 2.92
CA CYS A 273 -23.03 3.21 2.50
C CYS A 273 -23.84 2.39 3.52
N LYS A 274 -25.17 2.53 3.44
CA LYS A 274 -26.10 1.82 4.32
C LYS A 274 -25.91 0.31 4.26
N GLU A 275 -25.72 -0.25 3.09
CA GLU A 275 -25.57 -1.69 2.88
C GLU A 275 -24.34 -2.24 3.62
N MET A 276 -23.24 -1.48 3.69
CA MET A 276 -22.07 -1.87 4.51
C MET A 276 -22.39 -1.82 5.99
N ILE A 277 -23.18 -0.84 6.45
CA ILE A 277 -23.63 -0.77 7.85
C ILE A 277 -24.55 -1.96 8.17
N ASP A 278 -25.43 -2.34 7.26
CA ASP A 278 -26.32 -3.48 7.44
C ASP A 278 -25.53 -4.80 7.55
N VAL A 279 -24.43 -4.97 6.77
CA VAL A 279 -23.48 -6.07 6.98
C VAL A 279 -22.86 -6.04 8.39
N MET A 280 -22.51 -4.86 8.92
CA MET A 280 -21.94 -4.73 10.27
C MET A 280 -22.94 -5.04 11.39
N ARG A 281 -24.23 -5.05 11.11
CA ARG A 281 -25.28 -5.47 12.07
C ARG A 281 -25.40 -7.00 12.19
N CYS A 282 -24.74 -7.76 11.30
CA CYS A 282 -24.92 -9.20 11.20
C CYS A 282 -23.95 -9.96 12.08
N ASP A 283 -24.45 -10.99 12.77
CA ASP A 283 -23.59 -12.10 13.21
C ASP A 283 -23.20 -12.92 11.98
N ILE A 284 -22.00 -12.65 11.44
CA ILE A 284 -21.45 -13.34 10.26
C ILE A 284 -20.36 -14.31 10.69
N THR A 285 -20.79 -15.39 11.34
CA THR A 285 -19.94 -16.50 11.79
C THR A 285 -20.40 -17.83 11.20
N SER A 286 -19.47 -18.77 11.06
CA SER A 286 -19.72 -20.10 10.54
C SER A 286 -18.64 -21.10 10.98
N ASN A 287 -18.72 -22.35 10.54
CA ASN A 287 -17.75 -23.39 10.88
C ASN A 287 -16.53 -23.34 9.95
N SER A 288 -15.40 -22.81 10.42
CA SER A 288 -14.14 -22.69 9.68
C SER A 288 -13.52 -24.05 9.27
N ASN A 289 -13.84 -25.15 9.97
CA ASN A 289 -13.26 -26.46 9.69
C ASN A 289 -13.71 -27.03 8.34
N ILE A 290 -14.86 -26.61 7.82
CA ILE A 290 -15.38 -27.09 6.54
C ILE A 290 -14.43 -26.73 5.41
N VAL A 291 -14.04 -25.44 5.31
CA VAL A 291 -13.13 -24.96 4.27
C VAL A 291 -11.72 -25.48 4.49
N ALA A 292 -11.21 -25.46 5.72
CA ALA A 292 -9.89 -26.00 6.05
C ALA A 292 -9.76 -27.48 5.65
N LYS A 293 -10.80 -28.28 5.93
CA LYS A 293 -10.84 -29.69 5.51
C LYS A 293 -10.92 -29.87 4.01
N ALA A 294 -11.75 -29.07 3.33
CA ALA A 294 -11.89 -29.11 1.87
C ALA A 294 -10.61 -28.72 1.14
N LEU A 295 -9.86 -27.76 1.70
CA LEU A 295 -8.59 -27.29 1.13
C LEU A 295 -7.39 -28.16 1.53
N GLY A 296 -7.53 -29.00 2.56
CA GLY A 296 -6.47 -29.88 3.04
C GLY A 296 -5.33 -29.17 3.78
N TYR A 297 -5.55 -27.93 4.29
CA TYR A 297 -4.56 -27.21 5.08
C TYR A 297 -5.19 -26.42 6.24
N LYS A 298 -4.36 -26.04 7.20
CA LYS A 298 -4.76 -25.21 8.34
C LYS A 298 -4.82 -23.74 7.93
N LEU A 299 -5.94 -23.06 8.24
CA LEU A 299 -6.07 -21.63 8.01
C LEU A 299 -5.06 -20.83 8.84
N SER A 300 -4.60 -19.71 8.28
CA SER A 300 -3.65 -18.79 8.90
C SER A 300 -4.24 -18.11 10.14
N ASP A 301 -3.38 -17.75 11.10
CA ASP A 301 -3.80 -16.93 12.24
C ASP A 301 -4.18 -15.52 11.79
N LEU A 302 -5.21 -14.95 12.42
CA LEU A 302 -5.69 -13.61 12.09
C LEU A 302 -4.62 -12.53 12.32
N ASN A 303 -3.72 -12.73 13.30
CA ASN A 303 -2.60 -11.81 13.52
C ASN A 303 -1.65 -11.75 12.30
N GLU A 304 -1.49 -12.83 11.53
CA GLU A 304 -0.71 -12.79 10.29
C GLU A 304 -1.33 -11.84 9.26
N ALA A 305 -2.66 -11.89 9.12
CA ALA A 305 -3.39 -10.99 8.22
C ALA A 305 -3.26 -9.52 8.65
N ILE A 306 -3.43 -9.26 9.95
CA ILE A 306 -3.33 -7.92 10.54
C ILE A 306 -1.90 -7.37 10.38
N LYS A 307 -0.88 -8.14 10.73
CA LYS A 307 0.53 -7.73 10.54
C LYS A 307 0.83 -7.43 9.09
N ALA A 308 0.39 -8.28 8.17
CA ALA A 308 0.60 -8.07 6.74
C ALA A 308 -0.11 -6.79 6.22
N ALA A 309 -1.31 -6.48 6.73
CA ALA A 309 -2.04 -5.26 6.40
C ALA A 309 -1.35 -4.01 6.97
N ILE A 310 -0.89 -4.07 8.24
CA ILE A 310 -0.12 -2.99 8.88
C ILE A 310 1.17 -2.73 8.08
N ILE A 311 1.93 -3.77 7.77
CA ILE A 311 3.16 -3.65 6.97
C ILE A 311 2.85 -3.01 5.61
N ALA A 312 1.83 -3.46 4.91
CA ALA A 312 1.45 -2.91 3.61
C ALA A 312 1.01 -1.43 3.68
N LYS A 313 0.37 -1.01 4.77
CA LYS A 313 -0.06 0.38 5.00
C LYS A 313 1.07 1.27 5.49
N MET A 314 1.80 0.83 6.49
CA MET A 314 2.83 1.62 7.17
C MET A 314 4.18 1.55 6.45
N LEU A 315 4.42 0.43 5.76
CA LEU A 315 5.66 0.10 5.06
C LEU A 315 5.35 -0.37 3.62
N PRO A 316 4.75 0.48 2.77
CA PRO A 316 4.33 0.07 1.44
C PRO A 316 5.52 -0.39 0.59
N GLU A 317 5.34 -1.49 -0.15
CA GLU A 317 6.33 -1.94 -1.12
C GLU A 317 6.49 -0.89 -2.24
N THR A 318 7.73 -0.65 -2.62
CA THR A 318 8.01 0.21 -3.76
C THR A 318 7.68 -0.52 -5.07
N LYS A 319 7.05 0.17 -6.00
CA LYS A 319 6.51 -0.42 -7.25
C LYS A 319 7.54 -0.64 -8.35
N GLU A 320 8.79 -0.20 -8.18
CA GLU A 320 9.78 -0.13 -9.25
C GLU A 320 10.84 -1.25 -9.22
N LYS A 321 11.38 -1.57 -10.39
CA LYS A 321 12.51 -2.49 -10.56
C LYS A 321 13.80 -1.69 -10.35
N GLY A 322 14.68 -2.14 -9.47
CA GLY A 322 15.97 -1.51 -9.18
C GLY A 322 16.41 -1.78 -7.75
N ASP A 323 17.65 -1.42 -7.43
CA ASP A 323 18.10 -1.46 -6.04
C ASP A 323 17.32 -0.43 -5.21
N LYS A 324 16.77 -0.86 -4.08
CA LYS A 324 16.01 0.01 -3.18
C LYS A 324 16.92 1.02 -2.51
N ALA A 325 16.49 2.27 -2.46
CA ALA A 325 17.22 3.35 -1.80
C ALA A 325 16.30 4.21 -0.91
N ILE A 326 16.82 4.61 0.25
CA ILE A 326 16.22 5.67 1.07
C ILE A 326 16.76 7.02 0.58
N VAL A 327 15.89 8.01 0.40
CA VAL A 327 16.30 9.41 0.18
C VAL A 327 15.81 10.28 1.35
N LEU A 328 16.72 10.96 2.03
CA LEU A 328 16.35 11.97 3.03
C LEU A 328 15.86 13.24 2.32
N LEU A 329 14.57 13.54 2.45
CA LEU A 329 13.89 14.60 1.74
C LEU A 329 13.38 15.69 2.67
N SER A 330 14.02 16.84 2.67
CA SER A 330 13.55 18.01 3.44
C SER A 330 12.48 18.83 2.69
N GLY A 331 12.51 18.84 1.37
CA GLY A 331 11.71 19.74 0.52
C GLY A 331 12.50 20.96 0.02
N GLY A 332 13.73 21.13 0.47
CA GLY A 332 14.70 22.10 -0.06
C GLY A 332 15.28 21.65 -1.41
N ILE A 333 15.96 22.59 -2.12
CA ILE A 333 16.52 22.34 -3.46
C ILE A 333 17.42 21.09 -3.48
N ASP A 334 18.38 21.01 -2.55
CA ASP A 334 19.41 19.97 -2.59
C ASP A 334 18.81 18.58 -2.42
N SER A 335 17.91 18.42 -1.45
CA SER A 335 17.21 17.16 -1.23
C SER A 335 16.26 16.78 -2.38
N ALA A 336 15.64 17.79 -3.02
CA ALA A 336 14.83 17.58 -4.23
C ALA A 336 15.69 17.09 -5.39
N VAL A 337 16.85 17.70 -5.61
CA VAL A 337 17.78 17.27 -6.67
C VAL A 337 18.31 15.87 -6.41
N ALA A 338 18.66 15.54 -5.17
CA ALA A 338 19.08 14.19 -4.80
C ALA A 338 17.98 13.14 -5.02
N LEU A 339 16.70 13.49 -4.78
CA LEU A 339 15.54 12.65 -5.07
C LEU A 339 15.40 12.35 -6.56
N TYR A 340 15.44 13.40 -7.40
CA TYR A 340 15.33 13.26 -8.85
C TYR A 340 16.53 12.55 -9.45
N TRP A 341 17.74 12.81 -8.93
CA TRP A 341 18.95 12.08 -9.30
C TRP A 341 18.79 10.59 -9.02
N ALA A 342 18.34 10.21 -7.83
CA ALA A 342 18.13 8.81 -7.46
C ALA A 342 17.15 8.09 -8.41
N LYS A 343 16.07 8.77 -8.81
CA LYS A 343 15.13 8.25 -9.82
C LYS A 343 15.76 8.09 -11.17
N ASN A 344 16.56 9.07 -11.63
CA ASN A 344 17.25 9.03 -12.92
C ASN A 344 18.28 7.90 -12.98
N GLU A 345 18.95 7.61 -11.87
CA GLU A 345 19.87 6.46 -11.74
C GLU A 345 19.15 5.10 -11.64
N GLY A 346 17.82 5.08 -11.69
CA GLY A 346 17.02 3.86 -11.69
C GLY A 346 16.81 3.22 -10.32
N TYR A 347 17.07 3.96 -9.22
CA TYR A 347 16.77 3.46 -7.89
C TYR A 347 15.26 3.36 -7.65
N ASN A 348 14.90 2.33 -6.93
CA ASN A 348 13.58 2.18 -6.36
C ASN A 348 13.52 2.93 -5.03
N VAL A 349 13.02 4.18 -5.09
CA VAL A 349 13.18 5.18 -4.03
C VAL A 349 12.04 5.14 -3.01
N ILE A 350 12.42 5.22 -1.73
CA ILE A 350 11.56 5.57 -0.60
C ILE A 350 12.09 6.90 -0.04
N ALA A 351 11.24 7.92 0.04
CA ALA A 351 11.60 9.19 0.63
C ALA A 351 11.27 9.21 2.13
N ILE A 352 12.20 9.71 2.95
CA ILE A 352 11.99 9.96 4.38
C ILE A 352 12.07 11.45 4.66
N SER A 353 11.06 11.96 5.32
CA SER A 353 10.95 13.36 5.74
C SER A 353 10.90 13.43 7.27
N LEU A 354 11.86 14.11 7.89
CA LEU A 354 11.97 14.20 9.33
C LEU A 354 11.40 15.53 9.83
N ASN A 355 10.36 15.46 10.66
CA ASN A 355 9.67 16.61 11.22
C ASN A 355 10.24 16.92 12.62
N TYR A 356 11.19 17.83 12.70
CA TYR A 356 11.75 18.32 13.96
C TYR A 356 11.08 19.63 14.40
N ASN A 357 11.36 20.08 15.62
CA ASN A 357 10.80 21.30 16.16
C ASN A 357 11.06 22.52 15.25
N LEU A 358 10.04 23.34 15.02
CA LEU A 358 10.08 24.56 14.19
C LEU A 358 10.40 24.35 12.69
N ARG A 359 10.40 23.12 12.18
CA ARG A 359 10.53 22.90 10.74
C ARG A 359 9.42 23.61 9.97
N PRO A 360 9.73 24.41 8.91
CA PRO A 360 8.73 25.15 8.16
C PRO A 360 7.67 24.25 7.51
N GLU A 361 6.39 24.59 7.67
CA GLU A 361 5.29 23.86 7.03
C GLU A 361 5.37 23.87 5.50
N ASN A 362 5.90 24.94 4.90
CA ASN A 362 6.11 25.01 3.47
C ASN A 362 7.18 24.02 2.97
N GLU A 363 8.15 23.68 3.81
CA GLU A 363 9.15 22.66 3.51
C GLU A 363 8.53 21.27 3.48
N LYS A 364 7.63 20.95 4.42
CA LYS A 364 6.86 19.70 4.43
C LYS A 364 5.98 19.58 3.19
N LYS A 365 5.22 20.65 2.87
CA LYS A 365 4.37 20.71 1.67
C LYS A 365 5.17 20.53 0.38
N ALA A 366 6.40 21.07 0.33
CA ALA A 366 7.30 20.89 -0.80
C ALA A 366 7.70 19.40 -0.95
N ALA A 367 8.10 18.75 0.15
CA ALA A 367 8.46 17.32 0.13
C ALA A 367 7.29 16.46 -0.39
N LEU A 368 6.07 16.70 0.10
CA LEU A 368 4.87 15.98 -0.33
C LEU A 368 4.61 16.16 -1.83
N LYS A 369 4.60 17.39 -2.34
CA LYS A 369 4.38 17.66 -3.77
C LYS A 369 5.41 17.01 -4.69
N LEU A 370 6.69 16.98 -4.26
CA LEU A 370 7.77 16.36 -5.02
C LEU A 370 7.58 14.84 -5.12
N THR A 371 7.19 14.19 -4.03
CA THR A 371 6.98 12.74 -4.01
C THR A 371 5.70 12.32 -4.73
N GLU A 372 4.62 13.07 -4.61
CA GLU A 372 3.38 12.86 -5.38
C GLU A 372 3.65 12.93 -6.90
N LYS A 373 4.43 13.92 -7.35
CA LYS A 373 4.80 14.08 -8.78
C LYS A 373 5.52 12.86 -9.34
N LEU A 374 6.35 12.21 -8.54
CA LEU A 374 7.18 11.07 -8.92
C LEU A 374 6.57 9.70 -8.59
N ASP A 375 5.36 9.67 -8.01
CA ASP A 375 4.70 8.46 -7.47
C ASP A 375 5.64 7.69 -6.51
N ILE A 376 6.29 8.44 -5.58
CA ILE A 376 7.23 7.91 -4.58
C ILE A 376 6.55 7.90 -3.21
N ASN A 377 6.74 6.82 -2.45
CA ASN A 377 6.29 6.75 -1.07
C ASN A 377 7.08 7.72 -0.18
N LEU A 378 6.36 8.61 0.52
CA LEU A 378 6.91 9.50 1.53
C LEU A 378 6.58 8.96 2.93
N ILE A 379 7.62 8.76 3.73
CA ILE A 379 7.49 8.44 5.16
C ILE A 379 7.81 9.71 5.95
N GLU A 380 6.83 10.23 6.66
CA GLU A 380 7.01 11.35 7.56
C GLU A 380 7.21 10.84 8.98
N ILE A 381 8.26 11.32 9.66
CA ILE A 381 8.65 10.89 11.01
C ILE A 381 8.77 12.11 11.90
N ASP A 382 7.96 12.16 12.93
CA ASP A 382 8.00 13.24 13.92
C ASP A 382 9.09 12.98 14.96
N ILE A 383 10.02 13.93 15.09
CA ILE A 383 11.11 13.92 16.05
C ILE A 383 11.14 15.26 16.82
N PRO A 384 10.08 15.59 17.57
CA PRO A 384 9.87 16.91 18.17
C PRO A 384 10.91 17.26 19.24
N PHE A 385 11.67 16.28 19.72
CA PHE A 385 12.77 16.46 20.69
C PHE A 385 14.04 17.05 20.05
N ILE A 386 14.15 17.03 18.72
CA ILE A 386 15.27 17.63 17.99
C ILE A 386 15.02 19.12 17.82
N LYS A 387 15.89 19.93 18.41
CA LYS A 387 15.76 21.39 18.46
C LYS A 387 17.06 22.06 18.07
N GLU A 388 16.96 23.30 17.60
CA GLU A 388 18.12 24.15 17.40
C GLU A 388 18.82 24.46 18.74
N SER A 389 20.11 24.71 18.69
CA SER A 389 20.90 25.01 19.89
C SER A 389 20.42 26.27 20.63
N ILE A 390 19.85 27.23 19.91
CA ILE A 390 19.28 28.44 20.51
C ILE A 390 18.05 28.13 21.37
N ASP A 391 17.16 27.23 20.88
CA ASP A 391 15.97 26.84 21.64
C ASP A 391 16.34 26.05 22.90
N LEU A 392 17.32 25.14 22.78
CA LEU A 392 17.83 24.38 23.92
C LEU A 392 18.39 25.29 25.01
N ARG A 393 19.08 26.39 24.64
CA ARG A 393 19.57 27.41 25.57
C ARG A 393 18.47 28.18 26.26
N ILE A 394 17.42 28.55 25.51
CA ILE A 394 16.23 29.23 26.07
C ILE A 394 15.56 28.32 27.12
N GLU A 395 15.57 27.02 26.90
CA GLU A 395 15.07 26.02 27.85
C GLU A 395 16.01 25.75 29.03
N GLY A 396 17.16 26.46 29.12
CA GLY A 396 18.10 26.38 30.21
C GLY A 396 19.09 25.20 30.13
N LEU A 397 19.18 24.54 28.97
CA LEU A 397 20.13 23.47 28.75
C LEU A 397 21.52 24.02 28.40
N PRO A 398 22.62 23.53 29.04
CA PRO A 398 23.96 23.88 28.65
C PRO A 398 24.33 23.21 27.33
N VAL A 399 24.44 23.98 26.25
CA VAL A 399 24.88 23.49 24.94
C VAL A 399 26.26 24.05 24.61
N PRO A 400 27.36 23.47 25.11
CA PRO A 400 28.72 24.02 24.92
C PRO A 400 29.10 24.14 23.44
N SER A 401 28.70 23.18 22.61
CA SER A 401 28.95 23.16 21.17
C SER A 401 28.21 24.27 20.39
N ALA A 402 27.24 24.93 21.02
CA ALA A 402 26.48 26.01 20.40
C ALA A 402 27.07 27.40 20.65
N VAL A 403 28.19 27.51 21.38
CA VAL A 403 28.89 28.80 21.50
C VAL A 403 29.50 29.13 20.15
N ASN A 404 29.03 30.22 19.54
CA ASN A 404 29.36 30.65 18.17
C ASN A 404 28.84 29.71 17.04
N ALA A 405 27.86 28.86 17.32
CA ALA A 405 27.26 28.02 16.30
C ALA A 405 26.55 28.87 15.21
N PRO A 406 26.60 28.43 13.94
CA PRO A 406 25.88 29.09 12.87
C PRO A 406 24.37 29.05 13.09
N GLU A 407 23.63 29.94 12.41
CA GLU A 407 22.17 29.94 12.39
C GLU A 407 21.64 28.58 11.91
N GLY A 408 20.64 28.02 12.59
CA GLY A 408 20.07 26.73 12.27
C GLY A 408 20.90 25.51 12.71
N PHE A 409 21.89 25.70 13.59
CA PHE A 409 22.70 24.59 14.10
C PHE A 409 21.88 23.71 15.07
N ILE A 410 21.80 22.44 14.73
CA ILE A 410 21.17 21.39 15.55
C ILE A 410 22.25 20.41 15.96
N PRO A 411 22.50 20.20 17.29
CA PRO A 411 23.53 19.28 17.76
C PRO A 411 23.32 17.84 17.25
N SER A 412 24.35 17.23 16.67
CA SER A 412 24.35 15.84 16.17
C SER A 412 23.22 15.52 15.19
N ARG A 413 22.73 16.51 14.44
CA ARG A 413 21.59 16.37 13.54
C ARG A 413 21.76 15.21 12.56
N ASN A 414 22.88 15.18 11.85
CA ASN A 414 23.10 14.18 10.81
C ASN A 414 23.28 12.77 11.41
N LEU A 415 23.88 12.65 12.59
CA LEU A 415 23.96 11.38 13.30
C LEU A 415 22.55 10.81 13.56
N VAL A 416 21.63 11.60 14.08
CA VAL A 416 20.25 11.19 14.36
C VAL A 416 19.52 10.87 13.06
N PHE A 417 19.58 11.76 12.07
CA PHE A 417 18.84 11.62 10.80
C PHE A 417 19.25 10.37 10.04
N TYR A 418 20.55 10.10 9.91
CA TYR A 418 21.04 8.92 9.23
C TYR A 418 20.87 7.64 10.03
N SER A 419 20.84 7.70 11.37
CA SER A 419 20.51 6.54 12.19
C SER A 419 19.05 6.11 12.01
N ILE A 420 18.13 7.06 11.94
CA ILE A 420 16.72 6.80 11.61
C ILE A 420 16.61 6.23 10.18
N ALA A 421 17.28 6.85 9.21
CA ALA A 421 17.31 6.37 7.83
C ALA A 421 17.88 4.95 7.72
N ALA A 422 18.91 4.62 8.51
CA ALA A 422 19.52 3.28 8.56
C ALA A 422 18.54 2.22 9.09
N TYR A 423 17.77 2.55 10.12
CA TYR A 423 16.70 1.68 10.62
C TYR A 423 15.71 1.34 9.51
N TYR A 424 15.22 2.35 8.80
CA TYR A 424 14.29 2.14 7.68
C TYR A 424 14.95 1.43 6.49
N ALA A 425 16.22 1.73 6.20
CA ALA A 425 16.95 1.04 5.14
C ALA A 425 17.05 -0.47 5.43
N GLU A 426 17.35 -0.86 6.68
CA GLU A 426 17.39 -2.26 7.10
C GLU A 426 15.99 -2.88 7.03
N ALA A 427 14.97 -2.20 7.56
CA ALA A 427 13.57 -2.68 7.57
C ALA A 427 12.99 -2.90 6.15
N TYR A 428 13.35 -2.04 5.19
CA TYR A 428 12.89 -2.16 3.79
C TYR A 428 13.82 -2.97 2.89
N GLY A 429 14.97 -3.41 3.40
CA GLY A 429 15.99 -4.09 2.59
C GLY A 429 16.65 -3.16 1.57
N CYS A 430 16.77 -1.86 1.88
CA CYS A 430 17.47 -0.89 1.06
C CYS A 430 18.99 -1.06 1.20
N LYS A 431 19.71 -0.94 0.08
CA LYS A 431 21.18 -1.03 0.06
C LYS A 431 21.85 0.34 0.12
N VAL A 432 21.08 1.41 -0.04
CA VAL A 432 21.61 2.76 -0.18
C VAL A 432 20.75 3.76 0.60
N ILE A 433 21.42 4.71 1.26
CA ILE A 433 20.80 5.91 1.81
C ILE A 433 21.42 7.11 1.09
N ILE A 434 20.59 7.98 0.53
CA ILE A 434 20.99 9.12 -0.29
C ILE A 434 20.68 10.42 0.44
N GLY A 435 21.67 11.28 0.56
CA GLY A 435 21.55 12.61 1.14
C GLY A 435 21.88 13.72 0.14
N GLY A 436 21.19 14.85 0.25
CA GLY A 436 21.40 16.03 -0.56
C GLY A 436 22.46 17.00 -0.01
N HIS A 437 23.54 16.46 0.58
CA HIS A 437 24.60 17.30 1.13
C HIS A 437 25.51 17.85 0.01
N LEU A 438 25.82 19.15 0.12
CA LEU A 438 26.86 19.82 -0.66
C LEU A 438 28.21 19.66 0.05
N ALA A 439 29.30 20.09 -0.61
CA ALA A 439 30.61 20.20 0.05
C ALA A 439 30.47 21.02 1.34
N PRO A 440 30.75 20.43 2.51
CA PRO A 440 30.57 21.11 3.78
C PRO A 440 31.68 22.13 3.99
N ASP A 441 31.36 23.13 4.83
CA ASP A 441 32.39 23.86 5.59
C ASP A 441 32.67 23.04 6.85
N PRO A 442 33.77 22.26 6.92
CA PRO A 442 34.00 21.31 8.03
C PRO A 442 34.13 21.99 9.38
N GLU A 443 34.56 23.27 9.38
CA GLU A 443 34.70 24.03 10.62
C GLU A 443 33.32 24.40 11.22
N LYS A 444 32.32 24.59 10.36
CA LYS A 444 30.95 24.96 10.79
C LYS A 444 30.05 23.77 11.03
N PHE A 445 30.20 22.70 10.23
CA PHE A 445 29.32 21.53 10.30
C PHE A 445 30.13 20.23 10.26
N PRO A 446 30.81 19.87 11.35
CA PRO A 446 31.66 18.67 11.42
C PRO A 446 30.91 17.37 11.21
N ASP A 447 29.60 17.34 11.48
CA ASP A 447 28.73 16.18 11.24
C ASP A 447 28.23 16.07 9.78
N ALA A 448 28.75 16.92 8.89
CA ALA A 448 28.55 16.85 7.44
C ALA A 448 29.85 16.53 6.68
N ASP A 449 30.96 16.30 7.40
CA ASP A 449 32.25 15.95 6.81
C ASP A 449 32.22 14.56 6.15
N PRO A 450 32.88 14.34 5.00
CA PRO A 450 32.97 13.04 4.35
C PRO A 450 33.53 11.93 5.25
N GLU A 451 34.49 12.25 6.11
CA GLU A 451 35.08 11.30 7.03
C GLU A 451 34.11 10.89 8.16
N PHE A 452 33.30 11.84 8.62
CA PHE A 452 32.18 11.56 9.53
C PHE A 452 31.20 10.55 8.90
N PHE A 453 30.75 10.78 7.68
CA PHE A 453 29.81 9.87 7.00
C PHE A 453 30.41 8.50 6.72
N LYS A 454 31.69 8.41 6.38
CA LYS A 454 32.40 7.15 6.21
C LYS A 454 32.45 6.34 7.52
N SER A 455 32.69 7.04 8.63
CA SER A 455 32.67 6.44 9.97
C SER A 455 31.27 5.96 10.35
N LEU A 456 30.25 6.75 10.05
CA LEU A 456 28.84 6.43 10.29
C LEU A 456 28.37 5.22 9.44
N GLU A 457 28.73 5.17 8.17
CA GLU A 457 28.46 4.01 7.30
C GLU A 457 29.06 2.72 7.88
N ASN A 458 30.29 2.79 8.33
CA ASN A 458 30.96 1.66 8.98
C ASN A 458 30.23 1.23 10.26
N LEU A 459 29.78 2.20 11.08
CA LEU A 459 29.06 1.94 12.33
C LEU A 459 27.70 1.28 12.07
N ILE A 460 26.92 1.80 11.10
CA ILE A 460 25.66 1.22 10.67
C ILE A 460 25.85 -0.26 10.29
N ASN A 461 26.82 -0.53 9.43
CA ASN A 461 27.04 -1.90 8.94
C ASN A 461 27.59 -2.85 10.03
N LYS A 462 28.29 -2.34 11.04
CA LYS A 462 28.72 -3.12 12.21
C LYS A 462 27.57 -3.44 13.16
N GLY A 463 26.57 -2.56 13.26
CA GLY A 463 25.41 -2.71 14.14
C GLY A 463 24.39 -3.74 13.66
N LYS A 464 24.43 -4.15 12.39
CA LYS A 464 23.47 -5.09 11.79
C LYS A 464 23.61 -6.50 12.35
N HIS A 465 22.51 -7.26 12.25
CA HIS A 465 22.50 -8.65 12.70
C HIS A 465 23.54 -9.50 11.93
N ARG A 466 24.28 -10.36 12.65
CA ARG A 466 25.41 -11.14 12.10
C ARG A 466 25.07 -12.01 10.86
N LYS A 467 23.81 -12.41 10.70
CA LYS A 467 23.33 -13.19 9.54
C LYS A 467 23.02 -12.31 8.33
N ASP A 468 22.79 -11.01 8.52
CA ASP A 468 22.58 -10.08 7.41
C ASP A 468 23.93 -9.73 6.78
N LYS A 469 24.10 -10.13 5.53
CA LYS A 469 25.31 -9.87 4.72
C LYS A 469 25.14 -8.70 3.76
N THR A 470 23.96 -8.08 3.70
CA THR A 470 23.76 -6.87 2.89
C THR A 470 24.52 -5.70 3.49
N LYS A 471 25.06 -4.84 2.64
CA LYS A 471 25.68 -3.57 3.07
C LYS A 471 24.73 -2.42 2.75
N ILE A 472 24.69 -1.45 3.65
CA ILE A 472 24.05 -0.15 3.45
C ILE A 472 25.15 0.86 3.17
N ASN A 473 25.09 1.52 2.01
CA ASN A 473 26.03 2.55 1.61
C ASN A 473 25.39 3.92 1.73
N LEU A 474 26.17 4.92 2.15
CA LEU A 474 25.74 6.32 2.16
C LEU A 474 26.22 7.00 0.87
N LEU A 475 25.30 7.59 0.10
CA LEU A 475 25.62 8.30 -1.14
C LEU A 475 25.25 9.79 -1.06
N PHE A 476 26.16 10.60 -1.53
CA PHE A 476 26.02 12.07 -1.56
C PHE A 476 26.31 12.58 -2.98
N PRO A 477 25.32 12.49 -3.90
CA PRO A 477 25.56 12.83 -5.32
C PRO A 477 25.95 14.28 -5.55
N LEU A 478 25.69 15.16 -4.61
CA LEU A 478 25.92 16.60 -4.70
C LEU A 478 27.17 17.04 -3.93
N ALA A 479 27.90 16.15 -3.25
CA ALA A 479 28.98 16.49 -2.32
C ALA A 479 30.10 17.35 -2.90
N ASN A 480 30.37 17.24 -4.20
CA ASN A 480 31.42 17.99 -4.86
C ASN A 480 30.88 19.14 -5.74
N MET A 481 29.61 19.53 -5.58
CA MET A 481 28.94 20.54 -6.40
C MET A 481 28.79 21.87 -5.65
N THR A 482 28.95 22.96 -6.38
CA THR A 482 28.51 24.29 -5.95
C THR A 482 27.00 24.41 -6.06
N LYS A 483 26.39 25.37 -5.37
CA LYS A 483 24.93 25.61 -5.44
C LYS A 483 24.45 25.90 -6.87
N SER A 484 25.26 26.58 -7.67
CA SER A 484 24.94 26.85 -9.07
C SER A 484 24.96 25.57 -9.93
N GLU A 485 25.92 24.67 -9.71
CA GLU A 485 25.96 23.36 -10.39
C GLU A 485 24.76 22.49 -10.01
N VAL A 486 24.33 22.53 -8.74
CA VAL A 486 23.10 21.84 -8.31
C VAL A 486 21.86 22.36 -9.02
N ILE A 487 21.73 23.68 -9.22
CA ILE A 487 20.60 24.27 -9.97
C ILE A 487 20.66 23.87 -11.45
N ASN A 488 21.86 23.79 -12.06
CA ASN A 488 22.00 23.28 -13.41
C ASN A 488 21.61 21.80 -13.52
N LEU A 489 22.04 20.98 -12.56
CA LEU A 489 21.63 19.57 -12.48
C LEU A 489 20.11 19.45 -12.30
N ALA A 490 19.52 20.30 -11.45
CA ALA A 490 18.08 20.35 -11.26
C ALA A 490 17.31 20.58 -12.56
N LYS A 491 17.80 21.47 -13.43
CA LYS A 491 17.22 21.71 -14.75
C LYS A 491 17.34 20.51 -15.67
N ASN A 492 18.51 19.86 -15.70
CA ASN A 492 18.74 18.69 -16.53
C ASN A 492 17.86 17.49 -16.10
N LEU A 493 17.46 17.44 -14.84
CA LEU A 493 16.61 16.41 -14.27
C LEU A 493 15.13 16.82 -14.19
N ASP A 494 14.74 17.96 -14.76
CA ASP A 494 13.37 18.50 -14.74
C ASP A 494 12.79 18.64 -13.32
N VAL A 495 13.64 18.98 -12.33
CA VAL A 495 13.21 19.24 -10.96
C VAL A 495 12.31 20.48 -10.92
N PRO A 496 11.10 20.42 -10.39
CA PRO A 496 10.20 21.59 -10.28
C PRO A 496 10.69 22.54 -9.16
N LEU A 497 11.71 23.34 -9.42
CA LEU A 497 12.35 24.23 -8.46
C LEU A 497 11.36 25.21 -7.78
N GLN A 498 10.28 25.58 -8.49
CA GLN A 498 9.20 26.42 -7.95
C GLN A 498 8.42 25.75 -6.79
N TRP A 499 8.52 24.44 -6.63
CA TRP A 499 7.88 23.71 -5.52
C TRP A 499 8.81 23.57 -4.31
N THR A 500 10.11 23.79 -4.48
CA THR A 500 11.06 23.68 -3.38
C THR A 500 10.99 24.86 -2.42
N TRP A 501 11.27 24.63 -1.15
CA TRP A 501 11.29 25.65 -0.12
C TRP A 501 12.64 25.69 0.58
N SER A 502 13.26 26.85 0.66
CA SER A 502 14.57 27.02 1.28
C SER A 502 14.58 27.98 2.46
N CYS A 503 13.51 28.76 2.65
CA CYS A 503 13.43 29.76 3.70
C CYS A 503 13.20 29.13 5.08
N TYR A 504 13.85 29.65 6.11
CA TYR A 504 13.63 29.22 7.50
C TYR A 504 12.31 29.76 8.09
N SER A 505 11.65 30.69 7.44
CA SER A 505 10.38 31.26 7.88
C SER A 505 9.18 30.47 7.37
N ASN A 506 8.10 30.45 8.18
CA ASN A 506 6.79 29.89 7.84
C ASN A 506 5.87 30.87 7.07
N GLY A 507 6.39 32.01 6.59
CA GLY A 507 5.62 32.99 5.80
C GLY A 507 5.05 32.39 4.50
N GLY A 508 4.05 33.05 3.92
CA GLY A 508 3.50 32.67 2.60
C GLY A 508 4.53 32.80 1.46
N GLU A 509 5.46 33.75 1.61
CA GLU A 509 6.57 34.02 0.70
C GLU A 509 7.92 33.88 1.43
N PRO A 510 9.02 33.52 0.71
CA PRO A 510 10.35 33.49 1.29
C PRO A 510 10.77 34.88 1.82
N CYS A 511 11.43 34.90 3.00
CA CYS A 511 11.80 36.18 3.66
C CYS A 511 12.88 36.98 2.90
N GLY A 512 13.62 36.38 1.97
CA GLY A 512 14.70 37.00 1.20
C GLY A 512 16.01 37.23 1.97
N ASN A 513 15.97 37.25 3.31
CA ASN A 513 17.06 37.77 4.15
C ASN A 513 17.82 36.70 4.94
N CYS A 514 17.28 35.50 5.18
CA CYS A 514 17.99 34.41 5.86
C CYS A 514 19.13 33.89 4.97
N THR A 515 20.09 33.23 5.60
CA THR A 515 21.26 32.67 4.90
C THR A 515 20.85 31.75 3.73
N SER A 516 19.83 30.93 3.90
CA SER A 516 19.36 30.02 2.86
C SER A 516 18.69 30.75 1.68
N CYS A 517 17.94 31.82 1.93
CA CYS A 517 17.38 32.67 0.88
C CYS A 517 18.48 33.39 0.08
N ARG A 518 19.47 33.97 0.77
CA ARG A 518 20.62 34.62 0.09
C ARG A 518 21.38 33.67 -0.79
N ASN A 519 21.75 32.50 -0.28
CA ASN A 519 22.47 31.48 -1.05
C ASN A 519 21.68 31.00 -2.29
N ARG A 520 20.35 30.86 -2.14
CA ARG A 520 19.46 30.53 -3.27
C ARG A 520 19.49 31.65 -4.33
N ASN A 521 19.22 32.88 -3.92
CA ASN A 521 19.21 34.03 -4.84
C ASN A 521 20.52 34.23 -5.58
N GLU A 522 21.66 34.20 -4.88
CA GLU A 522 22.99 34.32 -5.49
C GLU A 522 23.26 33.23 -6.53
N ALA A 523 22.84 32.00 -6.26
CA ALA A 523 23.04 30.90 -7.18
C ALA A 523 22.19 31.05 -8.46
N PHE A 524 20.94 31.50 -8.34
CA PHE A 524 20.09 31.80 -9.49
C PHE A 524 20.60 32.99 -10.31
N GLN A 525 21.05 34.06 -9.65
CA GLN A 525 21.64 35.24 -10.30
C GLN A 525 22.91 34.88 -11.09
N LYS A 526 23.83 34.08 -10.52
CA LYS A 526 25.04 33.62 -11.20
C LYS A 526 24.77 32.85 -12.50
N LEU A 527 23.61 32.25 -12.61
CA LEU A 527 23.17 31.50 -13.78
C LEU A 527 22.30 32.30 -14.74
N ASN A 528 22.05 33.58 -14.45
CA ASN A 528 21.08 34.42 -15.17
C ASN A 528 19.68 33.75 -15.26
N TYR A 529 19.26 33.07 -14.22
CA TYR A 529 17.95 32.42 -14.14
C TYR A 529 17.01 33.22 -13.25
N SER A 530 15.74 33.35 -13.64
CA SER A 530 14.69 33.87 -12.75
C SER A 530 14.24 32.74 -11.80
N ASP A 531 14.26 33.00 -10.50
CA ASP A 531 13.62 32.12 -9.53
C ASP A 531 12.16 32.56 -9.35
N SER A 532 11.22 31.72 -9.79
CA SER A 532 9.77 32.02 -9.70
C SER A 532 9.25 32.21 -8.27
N LYS A 533 10.05 31.82 -7.26
CA LYS A 533 9.74 32.07 -5.82
C LYS A 533 10.14 33.48 -5.36
N PHE A 534 11.03 34.14 -6.12
CA PHE A 534 11.60 35.44 -5.79
C PHE A 534 11.41 36.49 -6.90
N SER A 535 10.61 36.20 -7.94
CA SER A 535 10.23 37.18 -8.93
C SER A 535 9.32 38.22 -8.27
N LEU A 536 9.85 39.43 -8.07
CA LEU A 536 9.12 40.64 -7.70
C LEU A 536 8.23 41.10 -8.85
#